data_182f1d49e37e3414edf64f4c1576fc31
#
_entry.id   182f1d49e37e3414edf64f4c1576fc31
#
_cell.length_a   1.000
_cell.length_b   1.000
_cell.length_c   1.000
_cell.angle_alpha   90.00
_cell.angle_beta   90.00
_cell.angle_gamma   90.00
#
_symmetry.space_group_name_H-M   'P 1'
#
loop_
_entity.id
_entity.type
_entity.pdbx_description
1 polymer ?
#
loop_
_entity_poly.entity_id
_entity_poly.type
_entity_poly.pdbx_seq_one_letter_code
_entity_poly.pdbx_strand_id
1 'polypeptide(L)' 'MSEQKSMQILNEADTAQYIGMSRAWLRLARTRRIGPPYIRIASSIRYAVPDLDKFLETHRVTPKQITRN' A
#
# COMPACT_ATOMS: atom_id res chain seq x y z
N MET A 1 21.67 -2.26 -19.56
CA MET A 1 21.23 -2.10 -19.26
C MET A 1 20.88 -2.00 -18.44
N SER A 2 20.70 -1.77 -18.02
CA SER A 2 20.33 -1.57 -17.15
C SER A 2 19.24 -1.58 -16.88
N GLU A 3 18.74 -1.93 -16.33
CA GLU A 3 17.70 -2.01 -16.11
C GLU A 3 17.36 -1.33 -15.12
N GLN A 4 16.87 -0.48 -15.06
CA GLN A 4 16.45 0.26 -14.25
C GLN A 4 15.22 -0.16 -13.81
N LYS A 5 14.93 -0.52 -12.76
CA LYS A 5 13.76 -0.83 -12.28
C LYS A 5 13.04 0.30 -12.01
N SER A 6 12.14 0.76 -12.69
CA SER A 6 11.39 1.88 -12.40
C SER A 6 10.44 1.63 -11.34
N MET A 7 10.39 2.39 -10.29
CA MET A 7 9.45 2.27 -9.24
C MET A 7 8.18 2.91 -9.70
N GLN A 8 7.10 2.19 -9.67
CA GLN A 8 5.82 2.72 -10.07
C GLN A 8 5.22 3.51 -8.92
N ILE A 9 4.75 4.71 -9.22
CA ILE A 9 4.16 5.61 -8.24
C ILE A 9 2.70 5.82 -8.59
N LEU A 10 1.83 5.68 -7.61
CA LEU A 10 0.39 5.78 -7.82
C LEU A 10 -0.19 6.96 -7.06
N ASN A 11 -1.25 7.53 -7.59
CA ASN A 11 -1.97 8.57 -6.86
C ASN A 11 -2.94 7.88 -5.89
N GLU A 12 -3.68 8.66 -5.15
CA GLU A 12 -4.58 8.13 -4.13
C GLU A 12 -5.64 7.21 -4.71
N ALA A 13 -6.26 7.62 -5.80
CA ALA A 13 -7.34 6.83 -6.40
C ALA A 13 -6.83 5.48 -6.88
N ASP A 14 -5.71 5.47 -7.56
CA ASP A 14 -5.13 4.24 -8.07
C ASP A 14 -4.63 3.36 -6.94
N THR A 15 -4.11 3.99 -5.89
CA THR A 15 -3.63 3.25 -4.72
C THR A 15 -4.79 2.55 -4.04
N ALA A 16 -5.90 3.26 -3.86
CA ALA A 16 -7.07 2.67 -3.22
C ALA A 16 -7.53 1.44 -3.98
N GLN A 17 -7.52 1.54 -5.30
CA GLN A 17 -7.89 0.43 -6.12
C GLN A 17 -6.88 -0.71 -6.01
N TYR A 18 -5.62 -0.38 -5.99
CA TYR A 18 -4.56 -1.38 -5.92
C TYR A 18 -4.63 -2.20 -4.64
N ILE A 19 -4.92 -1.57 -3.51
CA ILE A 19 -4.98 -2.30 -2.26
C ILE A 19 -6.41 -2.70 -1.88
N GLY A 20 -7.38 -2.38 -2.73
CA GLY A 20 -8.76 -2.79 -2.48
C GLY A 20 -9.47 -2.07 -1.37
N MET A 21 -9.10 -0.82 -1.11
CA MET A 21 -9.72 -0.02 -0.07
C MET A 21 -10.32 1.24 -0.69
N SER A 22 -11.03 2.02 0.09
CA SER A 22 -11.59 3.25 -0.43
C SER A 22 -10.59 4.39 -0.26
N ARG A 23 -10.80 5.45 -1.03
CA ARG A 23 -9.97 6.64 -0.89
C ARG A 23 -10.16 7.25 0.49
N ALA A 24 -11.40 7.21 0.99
CA ALA A 24 -11.67 7.74 2.31
C ALA A 24 -10.88 6.98 3.37
N TRP A 25 -10.78 5.66 3.21
CA TRP A 25 -9.99 4.87 4.14
C TRP A 25 -8.52 5.29 4.09
N LEU A 26 -7.98 5.52 2.89
CA LEU A 26 -6.59 5.94 2.77
C LEU A 26 -6.35 7.26 3.48
N ARG A 27 -7.27 8.21 3.36
CA ARG A 27 -7.10 9.49 4.02
C ARG A 27 -7.14 9.33 5.52
N LEU A 28 -8.07 8.52 6.00
CA LEU A 28 -8.18 8.27 7.41
C LEU A 28 -6.92 7.56 7.91
N ALA A 29 -6.44 6.59 7.14
CA ALA A 29 -5.26 5.85 7.53
C ALA A 29 -4.03 6.76 7.62
N ARG A 30 -3.90 7.73 6.71
CA ARG A 30 -2.80 8.69 6.79
C ARG A 30 -2.88 9.48 8.09
N THR A 31 -4.09 9.96 8.39
CA THR A 31 -4.29 10.75 9.60
C THR A 31 -3.97 9.94 10.84
N ARG A 32 -4.34 8.68 10.85
CA ARG A 32 -4.10 7.82 11.99
C ARG A 32 -2.76 7.11 11.96
N ARG A 33 -2.01 7.33 10.89
CA ARG A 33 -0.69 6.71 10.74
C ARG A 33 -0.72 5.19 10.79
N ILE A 34 -1.76 4.61 10.22
CA ILE A 34 -1.88 3.17 10.18
C ILE A 34 -1.83 2.61 8.76
N GLY A 35 -1.79 3.47 7.76
CA GLY A 35 -1.79 3.02 6.38
C GLY A 35 -0.40 2.81 5.84
N PRO A 36 -0.30 2.56 4.56
CA PRO A 36 1.00 2.34 3.95
C PRO A 36 1.81 3.63 3.90
N PRO A 37 3.12 3.53 3.78
CA PRO A 37 3.95 4.71 3.64
C PRO A 37 3.54 5.49 2.41
N TYR A 38 3.72 6.78 2.43
CA TYR A 38 3.37 7.60 1.29
C TYR A 38 4.42 8.68 1.07
N ILE A 39 4.34 9.29 -0.10
CA ILE A 39 5.27 10.31 -0.50
C ILE A 39 4.49 11.59 -0.67
N ARG A 40 4.96 12.66 -0.04
CA ARG A 40 4.29 13.93 -0.19
C ARG A 40 5.16 14.82 -1.06
N ILE A 41 4.60 15.27 -2.19
CA ILE A 41 5.30 16.17 -3.07
C ILE A 41 4.45 17.42 -3.10
N ALA A 42 4.89 18.45 -2.42
CA ALA A 42 4.10 19.66 -2.21
C ALA A 42 2.80 19.24 -1.53
N SER A 43 1.66 19.46 -2.14
CA SER A 43 0.41 19.04 -1.53
C SER A 43 -0.13 17.76 -2.15
N SER A 44 0.67 17.10 -3.00
CA SER A 44 0.22 15.89 -3.66
C SER A 44 0.71 14.66 -2.90
N ILE A 45 -0.16 13.71 -2.75
CA ILE A 45 0.18 12.47 -2.07
C ILE A 45 0.32 11.37 -3.12
N ARG A 46 1.39 10.60 -2.99
CA ARG A 46 1.65 9.50 -3.92
C ARG A 46 2.09 8.28 -3.12
N TYR A 47 1.95 7.13 -3.71
CA TYR A 47 2.34 5.89 -3.05
C TYR A 47 3.20 5.07 -3.99
N ALA A 48 4.25 4.49 -3.48
CA ALA A 48 5.13 3.66 -4.30
C ALA A 48 4.64 2.22 -4.22
N VAL A 49 4.53 1.57 -5.34
CA VAL A 49 4.02 0.20 -5.37
C VAL A 49 4.80 -0.75 -4.48
N PRO A 50 6.13 -0.70 -4.44
CA PRO A 50 6.86 -1.60 -3.53
C PRO A 50 6.45 -1.42 -2.07
N ASP A 51 6.14 -0.19 -1.65
CA ASP A 51 5.69 0.06 -0.30
C ASP A 51 4.31 -0.53 -0.07
N LEU A 52 3.45 -0.47 -1.09
CA LEU A 52 2.11 -1.03 -0.99
C LEU A 52 2.17 -2.54 -0.90
N ASP A 53 3.04 -3.16 -1.68
CA ASP A 53 3.20 -4.59 -1.66
C ASP A 53 3.67 -5.05 -0.30
N LYS A 54 4.61 -4.32 0.28
CA LYS A 54 5.10 -4.67 1.59
C LYS A 54 4.03 -4.48 2.65
N PHE A 55 3.27 -3.40 2.54
CA PHE A 55 2.17 -3.13 3.46
C PHE A 55 1.16 -4.27 3.42
N LEU A 56 0.79 -4.71 2.22
CA LEU A 56 -0.16 -5.79 2.09
C LEU A 56 0.39 -7.07 2.69
N GLU A 57 1.67 -7.32 2.46
CA GLU A 57 2.28 -8.52 2.98
C GLU A 57 2.32 -8.52 4.51
N THR A 58 2.61 -7.39 5.12
CA THR A 58 2.68 -7.33 6.57
C THR A 58 1.30 -7.43 7.21
N HIS A 59 0.24 -7.22 6.43
CA HIS A 59 -1.10 -7.33 6.95
C HIS A 59 -1.76 -8.66 6.59
N ARG A 60 -1.00 -9.54 5.95
CA ARG A 60 -1.54 -10.83 5.56
C ARG A 60 -1.77 -11.67 6.80
N VAL A 61 -2.94 -12.20 6.95
CA VAL A 61 -3.25 -13.05 8.08
C VAL A 61 -3.42 -14.45 7.56
N THR A 62 -2.58 -15.34 8.01
CA THR A 62 -2.67 -16.73 7.60
C THR A 62 -3.31 -17.50 8.74
N PRO A 63 -4.47 -18.06 8.53
CA PRO A 63 -5.12 -18.79 9.59
C PRO A 63 -4.27 -19.96 10.03
N LYS A 64 -4.28 -20.23 11.39
CA LYS A 64 -3.56 -21.28 11.84
C LYS A 64 -4.12 -22.51 11.28
N GLN A 65 -3.37 -23.33 10.65
CA GLN A 65 -3.87 -24.44 10.08
C GLN A 65 -3.90 -25.52 11.04
N ILE A 66 -4.95 -26.05 11.30
CA ILE A 66 -5.10 -27.08 12.18
C ILE A 66 -4.96 -28.26 11.45
N THR A 67 -4.01 -28.88 11.54
CA THR A 67 -3.85 -29.94 10.78
C THR A 67 -4.42 -30.97 11.35
N ARG A 68 -5.04 -31.70 11.10
CA ARG A 68 -5.68 -32.53 11.59
C ARG A 68 -5.28 -33.52 11.28
N ASN A 69 -4.85 -33.86 11.38
CA ASN A 69 -4.59 -34.62 11.04
C ASN A 69 -4.30 -35.05 11.07
#